data_ee1a0dc501807e490ef7a01646fa689b
#
_entry.id   ee1a0dc501807e490ef7a01646fa689b
#
_cell.length_a   1.000
_cell.length_b   1.000
_cell.length_c   1.000
_cell.angle_alpha   90.00
_cell.angle_beta   90.00
_cell.angle_gamma   90.00
#
_symmetry.space_group_name_H-M   'P 1'
#
loop_
_entity.id
_entity.type
_entity.pdbx_description
1 polymer ?
#
loop_
_entity_poly.entity_id
_entity_poly.type
_entity_poly.pdbx_seq_one_letter_code
_entity_poly.pdbx_strand_id
1 'polypeptide(L)'
;MREDKIKATKHSPSTLERIGMRPEYTITVYTENQIGLLNRIAIIFSRRKINVDSLNTSPTEVESVHRFTIVINETEDVVRKLCRQIEKQVDVLKAFYNTEDEIVWQEMALYKVPTDEIAEKVKVERLLREYGARAVVIRKDYTVFETTGHREETDGLIKALEPYGMIEFVRSARIAIIKDSSGFHDKLKTYESSAPGDELVENEFLNKQEEVFTM
;
A
#
# COMPACT_ATOMS: atom_id res chain seq x y z
N MET A 1 31.35 9.62 -22.70
CA MET A 1 30.14 9.25 -23.43
C MET A 1 29.95 7.75 -23.32
N ARG A 2 29.14 7.32 -22.40
CA ARG A 2 28.55 5.97 -22.34
C ARG A 2 27.08 6.18 -21.99
N GLU A 3 26.25 5.96 -22.98
CA GLU A 3 24.79 5.95 -22.83
C GLU A 3 24.41 4.66 -22.11
N ASP A 4 24.06 4.77 -20.84
CA ASP A 4 23.35 3.70 -20.13
C ASP A 4 21.88 3.72 -20.56
N LYS A 5 21.61 2.97 -21.63
CA LYS A 5 20.27 2.59 -22.03
C LYS A 5 19.66 1.75 -20.93
N ILE A 6 18.74 2.35 -20.16
CA ILE A 6 17.82 1.60 -19.30
C ILE A 6 17.07 0.64 -20.20
N LYS A 7 17.49 -0.63 -20.19
CA LYS A 7 16.79 -1.73 -20.86
C LYS A 7 15.44 -1.89 -20.15
N ALA A 8 14.37 -1.47 -20.80
CA ALA A 8 13.03 -1.92 -20.46
C ALA A 8 13.03 -3.45 -20.55
N THR A 9 13.08 -4.13 -19.45
CA THR A 9 12.90 -5.58 -19.35
C THR A 9 11.50 -5.87 -19.88
N LYS A 10 11.41 -6.49 -21.06
CA LYS A 10 10.17 -7.09 -21.55
C LYS A 10 9.84 -8.23 -20.62
N HIS A 11 8.96 -8.00 -19.66
CA HIS A 11 8.37 -9.09 -18.90
C HIS A 11 7.56 -9.96 -19.88
N SER A 12 7.85 -11.25 -19.90
CA SER A 12 6.98 -12.22 -20.55
C SER A 12 5.65 -12.28 -19.78
N PRO A 13 4.50 -12.47 -20.46
CA PRO A 13 3.19 -12.49 -19.79
C PRO A 13 3.20 -13.48 -18.63
N SER A 14 2.73 -13.03 -17.48
CA SER A 14 2.67 -13.82 -16.27
C SER A 14 1.80 -15.08 -16.49
N THR A 15 2.02 -16.12 -15.70
CA THR A 15 1.20 -17.34 -15.76
C THR A 15 -0.30 -17.03 -15.59
N LEU A 16 -0.64 -16.01 -14.79
CA LEU A 16 -2.01 -15.53 -14.55
C LEU A 16 -2.66 -14.94 -15.80
N GLU A 17 -1.92 -14.16 -16.58
CA GLU A 17 -2.41 -13.62 -17.87
C GLU A 17 -2.71 -14.74 -18.88
N ARG A 18 -1.94 -15.82 -18.86
CA ARG A 18 -2.16 -16.99 -19.74
C ARG A 18 -3.44 -17.75 -19.43
N ILE A 19 -3.92 -17.70 -18.18
CA ILE A 19 -5.18 -18.35 -17.74
C ILE A 19 -6.37 -17.37 -17.70
N GLY A 20 -6.20 -16.15 -18.21
CA GLY A 20 -7.24 -15.11 -18.28
C GLY A 20 -7.52 -14.39 -16.95
N MET A 21 -6.72 -14.62 -15.92
CA MET A 21 -6.76 -13.85 -14.68
C MET A 21 -5.87 -12.61 -14.81
N ARG A 22 -6.42 -11.47 -14.41
CA ARG A 22 -5.65 -10.23 -14.38
C ARG A 22 -4.74 -10.24 -13.15
N PRO A 23 -3.43 -10.01 -13.33
CA PRO A 23 -2.51 -9.93 -12.20
C PRO A 23 -2.81 -8.72 -11.32
N GLU A 24 -2.52 -8.86 -10.04
CA GLU A 24 -2.63 -7.78 -9.07
C GLU A 24 -1.38 -6.89 -9.14
N TYR A 25 -1.62 -5.58 -9.14
CA TYR A 25 -0.56 -4.56 -9.07
C TYR A 25 -0.79 -3.61 -7.91
N THR A 26 0.29 -3.26 -7.24
CA THR A 26 0.31 -2.19 -6.24
C THR A 26 0.92 -0.93 -6.86
N ILE A 27 0.12 0.12 -7.00
CA ILE A 27 0.54 1.43 -7.49
C ILE A 27 0.87 2.29 -6.28
N THR A 28 2.07 2.85 -6.25
CA THR A 28 2.50 3.83 -5.26
C THR A 28 2.57 5.20 -5.92
N VAL A 29 1.93 6.20 -5.30
CA VAL A 29 1.94 7.59 -5.78
C VAL A 29 2.40 8.49 -4.63
N TYR A 30 3.45 9.25 -4.85
CA TYR A 30 3.90 10.31 -3.97
C TYR A 30 3.37 11.64 -4.47
N THR A 31 2.84 12.45 -3.57
CA THR A 31 2.15 13.71 -3.91
C THR A 31 2.41 14.77 -2.86
N GLU A 32 2.28 16.01 -3.23
CA GLU A 32 2.04 17.07 -2.25
C GLU A 32 0.69 16.88 -1.56
N ASN A 33 0.56 17.39 -0.33
CA ASN A 33 -0.69 17.32 0.42
C ASN A 33 -1.64 18.44 -0.02
N GLN A 34 -2.31 18.25 -1.15
CA GLN A 34 -3.22 19.24 -1.73
C GLN A 34 -4.68 18.78 -1.70
N ILE A 35 -5.58 19.73 -1.38
CA ILE A 35 -7.02 19.48 -1.38
C ILE A 35 -7.49 19.09 -2.79
N GLY A 36 -8.33 18.03 -2.86
CA GLY A 36 -8.94 17.57 -4.11
C GLY A 36 -8.07 16.62 -4.93
N LEU A 37 -6.82 16.33 -4.52
CA LEU A 37 -5.94 15.44 -5.27
C LEU A 37 -6.49 14.00 -5.32
N LEU A 38 -7.02 13.48 -4.21
CA LEU A 38 -7.68 12.17 -4.19
C LEU A 38 -8.80 12.09 -5.22
N ASN A 39 -9.61 13.14 -5.35
CA ASN A 39 -10.68 13.19 -6.34
C ASN A 39 -10.13 13.17 -7.78
N ARG A 40 -9.06 13.92 -8.05
CA ARG A 40 -8.40 13.91 -9.38
C ARG A 40 -7.89 12.51 -9.74
N ILE A 41 -7.25 11.82 -8.80
CA ILE A 41 -6.78 10.45 -8.98
C ILE A 41 -7.98 9.51 -9.22
N ALA A 42 -9.03 9.58 -8.39
CA ALA A 42 -10.23 8.75 -8.52
C ALA A 42 -10.93 8.92 -9.89
N ILE A 43 -10.96 10.14 -10.43
CA ILE A 43 -11.52 10.42 -11.77
C ILE A 43 -10.73 9.68 -12.86
N ILE A 44 -9.41 9.55 -12.74
CA ILE A 44 -8.57 8.83 -13.72
C ILE A 44 -8.99 7.36 -13.79
N PHE A 45 -9.16 6.70 -12.64
CA PHE A 45 -9.62 5.32 -12.56
C PHE A 45 -11.03 5.16 -13.12
N SER A 46 -11.97 6.05 -12.73
CA SER A 46 -13.35 6.04 -13.18
C SER A 46 -13.50 6.20 -14.70
N ARG A 47 -12.75 7.14 -15.30
CA ARG A 47 -12.76 7.34 -16.76
C ARG A 47 -12.23 6.13 -17.54
N ARG A 48 -11.35 5.35 -16.94
CA ARG A 48 -10.81 4.12 -17.53
C ARG A 48 -11.63 2.88 -17.18
N LYS A 49 -12.67 3.02 -16.34
CA LYS A 49 -13.49 1.92 -15.81
C LYS A 49 -12.64 0.86 -15.09
N ILE A 50 -11.58 1.30 -14.40
CA ILE A 50 -10.71 0.45 -13.60
C ILE A 50 -11.26 0.44 -12.17
N ASN A 51 -11.50 -0.75 -11.62
CA ASN A 51 -11.86 -0.91 -10.22
C ASN A 51 -10.62 -0.74 -9.33
N VAL A 52 -10.80 -0.14 -8.16
CA VAL A 52 -9.79 -0.03 -7.12
C VAL A 52 -10.18 -1.00 -6.01
N ASP A 53 -9.36 -2.02 -5.77
CA ASP A 53 -9.63 -3.04 -4.77
C ASP A 53 -9.24 -2.58 -3.36
N SER A 54 -8.18 -1.79 -3.27
CA SER A 54 -7.70 -1.23 -2.00
C SER A 54 -7.05 0.13 -2.24
N LEU A 55 -7.29 1.07 -1.32
CA LEU A 55 -6.69 2.40 -1.34
C LEU A 55 -6.29 2.80 0.08
N ASN A 56 -5.01 3.04 0.28
CA ASN A 56 -4.46 3.68 1.47
C ASN A 56 -3.87 5.05 1.09
N THR A 57 -4.07 6.04 1.95
CA THR A 57 -3.39 7.33 1.85
C THR A 57 -2.89 7.73 3.23
N SER A 58 -1.62 8.13 3.31
CA SER A 58 -0.99 8.53 4.56
C SER A 58 0.09 9.58 4.30
N PRO A 59 0.39 10.45 5.29
CA PRO A 59 1.60 11.25 5.24
C PRO A 59 2.83 10.36 5.17
N THR A 60 3.91 10.88 4.62
CA THR A 60 5.22 10.22 4.64
C THR A 60 6.08 10.80 5.77
N GLU A 61 7.32 10.32 5.90
CA GLU A 61 8.34 10.89 6.76
C GLU A 61 8.80 12.28 6.32
N VAL A 62 8.47 12.70 5.09
CA VAL A 62 8.75 14.04 4.56
C VAL A 62 7.54 14.92 4.73
N GLU A 63 7.73 16.08 5.35
CA GLU A 63 6.67 17.06 5.58
C GLU A 63 5.98 17.43 4.26
N SER A 64 4.66 17.59 4.30
CA SER A 64 3.81 17.93 3.15
C SER A 64 3.76 16.90 2.01
N VAL A 65 4.44 15.77 2.13
CA VAL A 65 4.37 14.70 1.15
C VAL A 65 3.47 13.58 1.63
N HIS A 66 2.50 13.20 0.80
CA HIS A 66 1.59 12.09 1.02
C HIS A 66 1.91 10.93 0.09
N ARG A 67 1.64 9.72 0.55
CA ARG A 67 1.72 8.50 -0.24
C ARG A 67 0.37 7.86 -0.38
N PHE A 68 0.00 7.54 -1.61
CA PHE A 68 -1.11 6.67 -1.94
C PHE A 68 -0.57 5.28 -2.26
N THR A 69 -1.20 4.26 -1.72
CA THR A 69 -0.97 2.85 -2.09
C THR A 69 -2.28 2.32 -2.62
N ILE A 70 -2.32 1.99 -3.91
CA ILE A 70 -3.54 1.62 -4.65
C ILE A 70 -3.36 0.23 -5.21
N VAL A 71 -4.30 -0.66 -4.94
CA VAL A 71 -4.29 -2.05 -5.43
C VAL A 71 -5.35 -2.21 -6.52
N ILE A 72 -4.95 -2.77 -7.65
CA ILE A 72 -5.82 -3.04 -8.79
C ILE A 72 -5.47 -4.37 -9.45
N ASN A 73 -6.47 -4.96 -10.14
CA ASN A 73 -6.29 -6.15 -10.98
C ASN A 73 -6.46 -5.78 -12.45
N GLU A 74 -5.35 -5.60 -13.16
CA GLU A 74 -5.34 -5.20 -14.56
C GLU A 74 -4.12 -5.77 -15.32
N THR A 75 -4.09 -5.58 -16.63
CA THR A 75 -2.91 -5.95 -17.43
C THR A 75 -1.79 -4.92 -17.25
N GLU A 76 -0.55 -5.35 -17.37
CA GLU A 76 0.63 -4.47 -17.21
C GLU A 76 0.58 -3.24 -18.12
N ASP A 77 0.13 -3.40 -19.38
CA ASP A 77 0.01 -2.28 -20.33
C ASP A 77 -0.96 -1.20 -19.85
N VAL A 78 -2.07 -1.61 -19.22
CA VAL A 78 -3.07 -0.69 -18.66
C VAL A 78 -2.48 0.02 -17.45
N VAL A 79 -1.84 -0.72 -16.54
CA VAL A 79 -1.19 -0.18 -15.33
C VAL A 79 -0.10 0.83 -15.69
N ARG A 80 0.76 0.49 -16.62
CA ARG A 80 1.83 1.38 -17.11
C ARG A 80 1.29 2.70 -17.68
N LYS A 81 0.23 2.63 -18.50
CA LYS A 81 -0.43 3.83 -19.06
C LYS A 81 -1.13 4.65 -17.96
N LEU A 82 -1.71 3.97 -16.96
CA LEU A 82 -2.36 4.58 -15.81
C LEU A 82 -1.35 5.36 -14.97
N CYS A 83 -0.22 4.74 -14.59
CA CYS A 83 0.84 5.38 -13.81
C CYS A 83 1.38 6.63 -14.50
N ARG A 84 1.65 6.56 -15.82
CA ARG A 84 2.09 7.72 -16.61
C ARG A 84 1.05 8.85 -16.64
N GLN A 85 -0.24 8.52 -16.61
CA GLN A 85 -1.30 9.52 -16.56
C GLN A 85 -1.44 10.14 -15.18
N ILE A 86 -1.27 9.37 -14.12
CA ILE A 86 -1.26 9.86 -12.73
C ILE A 86 -0.06 10.79 -12.53
N GLU A 87 1.13 10.40 -12.98
CA GLU A 87 2.36 11.17 -12.86
C GLU A 87 2.31 12.54 -13.56
N LYS A 88 1.42 12.70 -14.56
CA LYS A 88 1.19 14.00 -15.23
C LYS A 88 0.24 14.94 -14.50
N GLN A 89 -0.34 14.50 -13.38
CA GLN A 89 -1.19 15.40 -12.59
C GLN A 89 -0.32 16.42 -11.85
N VAL A 90 -0.81 17.63 -11.76
CA VAL A 90 -0.24 18.66 -10.88
C VAL A 90 -0.24 18.12 -9.45
N ASP A 91 0.79 18.41 -8.67
CA ASP A 91 1.02 17.97 -7.29
C ASP A 91 1.36 16.48 -7.14
N VAL A 92 1.52 15.71 -8.23
CA VAL A 92 2.06 14.35 -8.20
C VAL A 92 3.56 14.39 -8.43
N LEU A 93 4.32 13.99 -7.43
CA LEU A 93 5.78 13.96 -7.46
C LEU A 93 6.29 12.74 -8.22
N LYS A 94 5.67 11.58 -7.98
CA LYS A 94 6.03 10.32 -8.63
C LYS A 94 4.90 9.30 -8.56
N ALA A 95 4.77 8.49 -9.62
CA ALA A 95 3.90 7.31 -9.64
C ALA A 95 4.63 6.13 -10.28
N PHE A 96 4.54 4.96 -9.64
CA PHE A 96 5.09 3.71 -10.14
C PHE A 96 4.23 2.54 -9.67
N TYR A 97 4.45 1.37 -10.25
CA TYR A 97 3.73 0.15 -9.90
C TYR A 97 4.69 -1.01 -9.69
N ASN A 98 4.27 -1.94 -8.86
CA ASN A 98 5.02 -3.15 -8.54
C ASN A 98 4.09 -4.36 -8.52
N THR A 99 4.65 -5.53 -8.80
CA THR A 99 4.06 -6.83 -8.54
C THR A 99 4.29 -7.24 -7.08
N GLU A 100 3.60 -8.27 -6.61
CA GLU A 100 3.79 -8.78 -5.24
C GLU A 100 5.23 -9.22 -4.94
N ASP A 101 5.91 -9.79 -5.93
CA ASP A 101 7.29 -10.28 -5.78
C ASP A 101 8.30 -9.16 -5.52
N GLU A 102 7.99 -7.92 -5.93
CA GLU A 102 8.87 -6.77 -5.81
C GLU A 102 8.70 -5.99 -4.51
N ILE A 103 7.66 -6.29 -3.73
CA ILE A 103 7.29 -5.54 -2.53
C ILE A 103 7.22 -6.43 -1.29
N VAL A 104 7.37 -5.82 -0.12
CA VAL A 104 6.91 -6.35 1.16
C VAL A 104 5.63 -5.59 1.51
N TRP A 105 4.54 -6.31 1.75
CA TRP A 105 3.26 -5.69 2.06
C TRP A 105 2.52 -6.45 3.15
N GLN A 106 1.64 -5.74 3.84
CA GLN A 106 0.76 -6.30 4.86
C GLN A 106 -0.56 -5.53 4.92
N GLU A 107 -1.59 -6.22 5.41
CA GLU A 107 -2.87 -5.67 5.82
C GLU A 107 -3.05 -5.94 7.32
N MET A 108 -3.71 -5.05 8.05
CA MET A 108 -4.10 -5.26 9.43
C MET A 108 -5.58 -5.62 9.48
N ALA A 109 -5.94 -6.59 10.30
CA ALA A 109 -7.32 -7.01 10.46
C ALA A 109 -7.73 -7.04 11.95
N LEU A 110 -8.98 -6.66 12.22
CA LEU A 110 -9.62 -6.70 13.53
C LEU A 110 -10.79 -7.68 13.50
N TYR A 111 -10.86 -8.52 14.53
CA TYR A 111 -11.88 -9.56 14.70
C TYR A 111 -12.55 -9.38 16.05
N LYS A 112 -13.84 -9.14 16.06
CA LYS A 112 -14.65 -9.03 17.28
C LYS A 112 -15.46 -10.30 17.47
N VAL A 113 -15.26 -10.93 18.61
CA VAL A 113 -15.93 -12.19 18.98
C VAL A 113 -16.52 -12.11 20.40
N PRO A 114 -17.59 -12.88 20.72
CA PRO A 114 -18.11 -12.95 22.08
C PRO A 114 -17.06 -13.51 23.04
N THR A 115 -16.89 -12.89 24.21
CA THR A 115 -15.88 -13.33 25.19
C THR A 115 -16.19 -14.69 25.77
N ASP A 116 -17.44 -14.99 26.09
CA ASP A 116 -17.91 -16.25 26.63
C ASP A 116 -17.67 -17.44 25.68
N GLU A 117 -17.71 -17.22 24.37
CA GLU A 117 -17.42 -18.24 23.38
C GLU A 117 -15.94 -18.63 23.28
N ILE A 118 -15.03 -17.81 23.81
CA ILE A 118 -13.59 -17.99 23.69
C ILE A 118 -12.89 -18.20 25.05
N ALA A 119 -13.47 -17.72 26.16
CA ALA A 119 -12.82 -17.54 27.46
C ALA A 119 -12.26 -18.84 28.10
N GLU A 120 -12.77 -20.01 27.79
CA GLU A 120 -12.32 -21.27 28.39
C GLU A 120 -11.89 -22.30 27.32
N LYS A 121 -11.73 -21.89 26.07
CA LYS A 121 -11.44 -22.80 24.96
C LYS A 121 -9.96 -22.79 24.60
N VAL A 122 -9.18 -23.72 25.18
CA VAL A 122 -7.75 -23.94 24.85
C VAL A 122 -7.49 -24.02 23.34
N LYS A 123 -8.46 -24.52 22.57
CA LYS A 123 -8.37 -24.59 21.11
C LYS A 123 -8.30 -23.19 20.46
N VAL A 124 -9.06 -22.21 21.00
CA VAL A 124 -9.06 -20.83 20.48
C VAL A 124 -7.76 -20.15 20.80
N GLU A 125 -7.23 -20.32 22.00
CA GLU A 125 -5.93 -19.77 22.37
C GLU A 125 -4.81 -20.27 21.46
N ARG A 126 -4.80 -21.57 21.17
CA ARG A 126 -3.84 -22.17 20.24
C ARG A 126 -4.00 -21.60 18.82
N LEU A 127 -5.23 -21.51 18.34
CA LEU A 127 -5.57 -20.93 17.03
C LEU A 127 -5.05 -19.49 16.92
N LEU A 128 -5.33 -18.66 17.90
CA LEU A 128 -4.89 -17.27 17.91
C LEU A 128 -3.35 -17.16 17.89
N ARG A 129 -2.64 -18.03 18.58
CA ARG A 129 -1.17 -18.10 18.52
C ARG A 129 -0.66 -18.52 17.15
N GLU A 130 -1.31 -19.49 16.50
CA GLU A 130 -0.94 -19.95 15.16
C GLU A 130 -1.03 -18.83 14.11
N TYR A 131 -2.03 -17.95 14.25
CA TYR A 131 -2.21 -16.78 13.38
C TYR A 131 -1.50 -15.52 13.88
N GLY A 132 -0.73 -15.60 14.97
CA GLY A 132 -0.08 -14.42 15.57
C GLY A 132 -1.06 -13.35 16.04
N ALA A 133 -2.31 -13.74 16.30
CA ALA A 133 -3.35 -12.81 16.71
C ALA A 133 -3.18 -12.34 18.15
N ARG A 134 -3.33 -11.06 18.38
CA ARG A 134 -3.18 -10.39 19.68
C ARG A 134 -4.51 -9.79 20.13
N ALA A 135 -4.90 -10.01 21.39
CA ALA A 135 -6.06 -9.32 21.98
C ALA A 135 -5.71 -7.85 22.23
N VAL A 136 -6.46 -6.93 21.64
CA VAL A 136 -6.34 -5.46 21.82
C VAL A 136 -7.37 -4.91 22.80
N VAL A 137 -8.55 -5.54 22.83
CA VAL A 137 -9.63 -5.18 23.77
C VAL A 137 -10.23 -6.45 24.33
N ILE A 138 -10.36 -6.53 25.65
CA ILE A 138 -11.08 -7.60 26.35
C ILE A 138 -12.18 -6.95 27.19
N ARG A 139 -13.44 -7.29 26.89
CA ARG A 139 -14.63 -6.86 27.63
C ARG A 139 -15.41 -8.09 28.10
N LYS A 140 -16.39 -7.88 28.94
CA LYS A 140 -17.22 -8.98 29.47
C LYS A 140 -18.04 -9.64 28.35
N ASP A 141 -18.53 -8.85 27.41
CA ASP A 141 -19.42 -9.25 26.33
C ASP A 141 -18.69 -9.57 25.02
N TYR A 142 -17.53 -8.92 24.76
CA TYR A 142 -16.75 -9.17 23.57
C TYR A 142 -15.24 -9.00 23.77
N THR A 143 -14.47 -9.67 22.94
CA THR A 143 -13.03 -9.50 22.79
C THR A 143 -12.69 -9.13 21.34
N VAL A 144 -11.76 -8.19 21.16
CA VAL A 144 -11.24 -7.81 19.83
C VAL A 144 -9.81 -8.31 19.70
N PHE A 145 -9.57 -9.06 18.64
CA PHE A 145 -8.22 -9.49 18.24
C PHE A 145 -7.76 -8.68 17.03
N GLU A 146 -6.47 -8.44 16.96
CA GLU A 146 -5.81 -7.94 15.76
C GLU A 146 -4.84 -8.97 15.22
N THR A 147 -4.63 -8.98 13.91
CA THR A 147 -3.51 -9.63 13.25
C THR A 147 -3.07 -8.81 12.05
N THR A 148 -1.80 -8.93 11.69
CA THR A 148 -1.22 -8.38 10.46
C THR A 148 -0.69 -9.51 9.62
N GLY A 149 -0.87 -9.43 8.31
CA GLY A 149 -0.41 -10.46 7.39
C GLY A 149 -0.94 -10.24 5.98
N HIS A 150 -0.78 -11.26 5.16
CA HIS A 150 -1.35 -11.30 3.82
C HIS A 150 -2.85 -11.62 3.88
N ARG A 151 -3.54 -11.37 2.77
CA ARG A 151 -4.99 -11.58 2.68
C ARG A 151 -5.42 -13.00 3.00
N GLU A 152 -4.66 -13.98 2.55
CA GLU A 152 -4.92 -15.41 2.79
C GLU A 152 -4.85 -15.75 4.29
N GLU A 153 -3.91 -15.15 5.01
CA GLU A 153 -3.74 -15.36 6.46
C GLU A 153 -4.90 -14.75 7.23
N THR A 154 -5.26 -13.50 6.89
CA THR A 154 -6.38 -12.81 7.54
C THR A 154 -7.72 -13.48 7.22
N ASP A 155 -7.94 -13.96 5.98
CA ASP A 155 -9.12 -14.74 5.60
C ASP A 155 -9.14 -16.14 6.27
N GLY A 156 -7.99 -16.73 6.47
CA GLY A 156 -7.85 -17.99 7.22
C GLY A 156 -8.37 -17.85 8.65
N LEU A 157 -8.01 -16.77 9.34
CA LEU A 157 -8.47 -16.50 10.69
C LEU A 157 -9.97 -16.19 10.75
N ILE A 158 -10.56 -15.52 9.74
CA ILE A 158 -12.03 -15.35 9.64
C ILE A 158 -12.71 -16.71 9.71
N LYS A 159 -12.33 -17.61 8.80
CA LYS A 159 -12.92 -18.95 8.71
C LYS A 159 -12.75 -19.75 10.00
N ALA A 160 -11.61 -19.59 10.65
CA ALA A 160 -11.30 -20.28 11.90
C ALA A 160 -12.08 -19.72 13.11
N LEU A 161 -12.44 -18.44 13.09
CA LEU A 161 -13.23 -17.79 14.14
C LEU A 161 -14.75 -17.86 13.89
N GLU A 162 -15.19 -18.12 12.67
CA GLU A 162 -16.61 -18.22 12.32
C GLU A 162 -17.43 -19.15 13.24
N PRO A 163 -16.94 -20.36 13.63
CA PRO A 163 -17.66 -21.26 14.55
C PRO A 163 -17.85 -20.72 15.97
N TYR A 164 -17.12 -19.66 16.34
CA TYR A 164 -17.19 -19.01 17.64
C TYR A 164 -18.06 -17.73 17.64
N GLY A 165 -18.89 -17.57 16.60
CA GLY A 165 -19.87 -16.49 16.55
C GLY A 165 -19.23 -15.12 16.31
N MET A 166 -18.37 -14.98 15.32
CA MET A 166 -17.74 -13.69 14.97
C MET A 166 -18.81 -12.60 14.78
N ILE A 167 -18.69 -11.51 15.54
CA ILE A 167 -19.64 -10.39 15.57
C ILE A 167 -19.34 -9.41 14.43
N GLU A 168 -18.07 -9.07 14.25
CA GLU A 168 -17.62 -8.05 13.29
C GLU A 168 -16.20 -8.32 12.83
N PHE A 169 -15.92 -7.96 11.60
CA PHE A 169 -14.61 -8.04 10.98
C PHE A 169 -14.32 -6.76 10.20
N VAL A 170 -13.12 -6.21 10.37
CA VAL A 170 -12.63 -5.06 9.60
C VAL A 170 -11.20 -5.33 9.17
N ARG A 171 -10.88 -5.00 7.92
CA ARG A 171 -9.52 -5.07 7.37
C ARG A 171 -9.09 -3.72 6.86
N SER A 172 -7.84 -3.35 7.12
CA SER A 172 -7.23 -2.14 6.56
C SER A 172 -6.93 -2.32 5.07
N ALA A 173 -6.67 -1.21 4.41
CA ALA A 173 -5.99 -1.23 3.13
C ALA A 173 -4.54 -1.69 3.30
N ARG A 174 -3.93 -2.14 2.18
CA ARG A 174 -2.53 -2.56 2.10
C ARG A 174 -1.57 -1.42 2.40
N ILE A 175 -0.55 -1.69 3.19
CA ILE A 175 0.69 -0.91 3.25
C ILE A 175 1.80 -1.71 2.56
N ALA A 176 2.67 -1.04 1.81
CA ALA A 176 3.72 -1.73 1.05
C ALA A 176 4.99 -0.90 0.96
N ILE A 177 6.13 -1.60 0.93
CA ILE A 177 7.45 -1.04 0.63
C ILE A 177 8.12 -1.88 -0.45
N ILE A 178 8.96 -1.25 -1.29
CA ILE A 178 9.73 -1.97 -2.31
C ILE A 178 10.90 -2.69 -1.64
N LYS A 179 11.14 -3.95 -1.99
CA LYS A 179 12.23 -4.76 -1.43
C LYS A 179 13.60 -4.13 -1.67
N ASP A 180 13.87 -3.72 -2.91
CA ASP A 180 15.14 -3.13 -3.32
C ASP A 180 15.08 -1.60 -3.35
N SER A 181 14.75 -0.98 -2.22
CA SER A 181 14.61 0.46 -2.10
C SER A 181 15.71 1.08 -1.25
N SER A 182 16.41 2.08 -1.78
CA SER A 182 17.39 2.89 -1.05
C SER A 182 16.78 3.89 -0.06
N GLY A 183 15.43 3.87 0.11
CA GLY A 183 14.70 4.82 0.94
C GLY A 183 14.09 5.98 0.13
N PHE A 184 13.17 6.71 0.77
CA PHE A 184 12.42 7.76 0.09
C PHE A 184 13.26 9.03 -0.13
N HIS A 185 14.13 9.40 0.81
CA HIS A 185 15.02 10.56 0.68
C HIS A 185 15.96 10.47 -0.53
N ASP A 186 16.56 9.31 -0.77
CA ASP A 186 17.44 9.11 -1.92
C ASP A 186 16.65 9.13 -3.23
N LYS A 187 15.41 8.64 -3.20
CA LYS A 187 14.50 8.71 -4.36
C LYS A 187 14.09 10.14 -4.67
N LEU A 188 13.77 10.96 -3.69
CA LEU A 188 13.46 12.38 -3.90
C LEU A 188 14.61 13.10 -4.61
N LYS A 189 15.85 12.97 -4.12
CA LYS A 189 17.03 13.56 -4.77
C LYS A 189 17.16 13.14 -6.24
N THR A 190 16.85 11.88 -6.54
CA THR A 190 16.87 11.38 -7.92
C THR A 190 15.75 11.96 -8.77
N TYR A 191 14.58 12.19 -8.19
CA TYR A 191 13.43 12.77 -8.90
C TYR A 191 13.63 14.27 -9.19
N GLU A 192 14.21 15.01 -8.26
CA GLU A 192 14.56 16.42 -8.43
C GLU A 192 15.64 16.62 -9.51
N SER A 193 16.63 15.71 -9.57
CA SER A 193 17.67 15.76 -10.60
C SER A 193 17.21 15.34 -12.00
N SER A 194 16.03 14.75 -12.12
CA SER A 194 15.46 14.25 -13.39
C SER A 194 14.43 15.20 -14.02
N ALA A 195 14.10 16.31 -13.36
CA ALA A 195 13.21 17.32 -13.91
C ALA A 195 13.91 18.07 -15.05
N PRO A 196 13.31 18.20 -16.26
CA PRO A 196 13.91 18.96 -17.33
C PRO A 196 13.86 20.45 -17.00
N GLY A 197 15.04 20.98 -16.61
CA GLY A 197 15.41 22.40 -16.72
C GLY A 197 14.35 23.45 -16.33
N ASP A 198 14.12 23.63 -15.05
CA ASP A 198 13.72 24.93 -14.53
C ASP A 198 14.70 25.31 -13.40
N GLU A 199 15.11 26.57 -13.41
CA GLU A 199 16.08 27.13 -12.49
C GLU A 199 15.68 26.83 -11.04
N LEU A 200 16.65 26.39 -10.26
CA LEU A 200 16.59 26.10 -8.84
C LEU A 200 15.75 27.12 -8.07
N VAL A 201 14.48 26.83 -7.87
CA VAL A 201 13.78 27.35 -6.71
C VAL A 201 14.45 26.60 -5.53
N GLU A 202 15.25 27.34 -4.74
CA GLU A 202 15.81 26.83 -3.49
C GLU A 202 14.67 26.20 -2.70
N ASN A 203 14.69 24.87 -2.60
CA ASN A 203 13.64 24.13 -1.91
C ASN A 203 13.79 24.38 -0.41
N GLU A 204 13.01 25.31 0.12
CA GLU A 204 12.89 25.60 1.56
C GLU A 204 12.64 24.32 2.40
N PHE A 205 12.18 23.25 1.76
CA PHE A 205 11.88 21.97 2.39
C PHE A 205 13.13 21.18 2.83
N LEU A 206 14.25 21.30 2.13
CA LEU A 206 15.48 20.59 2.51
C LEU A 206 16.25 21.34 3.60
N ASN A 207 16.20 22.65 3.62
CA ASN A 207 16.93 23.47 4.62
C ASN A 207 16.31 23.41 6.03
N LYS A 208 15.01 23.15 6.17
CA LYS A 208 14.37 23.01 7.49
C LYS A 208 14.69 21.72 8.24
N GLN A 209 15.17 20.69 7.57
CA GLN A 209 15.43 19.38 8.22
C GLN A 209 16.84 19.27 8.81
N GLU A 210 17.81 20.06 8.38
CA GLU A 210 19.15 20.06 9.01
C GLU A 210 19.14 20.66 10.42
N GLU A 211 18.19 21.53 10.75
CA GLU A 211 18.06 22.13 12.09
C GLU A 211 17.41 21.20 13.13
N VAL A 212 16.67 20.16 12.72
CA VAL A 212 15.96 19.27 13.66
C VAL A 212 16.83 18.13 14.17
N PHE A 213 17.93 17.80 13.50
CA PHE A 213 18.84 16.71 13.88
C PHE A 213 20.10 17.13 14.64
N THR A 214 20.20 18.38 15.05
CA THR A 214 21.35 18.93 15.82
C THR A 214 20.97 19.35 17.26
N MET A 215 20.01 18.71 17.89
CA MET A 215 19.77 18.78 19.34
C MET A 215 19.89 17.40 19.99
#